data_b280d3a634e63d617710ea79e62d0b75
#
_entry.id   b280d3a634e63d617710ea79e62d0b75
#
_cell.length_a   1.000
_cell.length_b   1.000
_cell.length_c   1.000
_cell.angle_alpha   90.00
_cell.angle_beta   90.00
_cell.angle_gamma   90.00
#
_symmetry.space_group_name_H-M   'P 1'
#
loop_
_entity.id
_entity.type
_entity.pdbx_description
1 polymer ?
#
loop_
_entity_poly.entity_id
_entity_poly.type
_entity_poly.pdbx_seq_one_letter_code
_entity_poly.pdbx_strand_id
1 'polypeptide(L)'
;MERSRLRLDMECVYLYRTDVEGTTAPFERYREFAREALQRLELPLPETGTILLNPNITVPAAPDSRIITHPGFIAGLVDALLEQGADQDQLLVGEGYGHKKRGHWAQLSGYTQGLGRVGLELIDLDLAGGVEVAIPGGVVFPQLTFARQATECAFYLNVPVAKCHNLSLTTLAMKNTQGTILSPQRHMCAQQTEDEPFADQAHDITERGISLHEERFCHKQSDKTVARLQLGIPQLSVVDGLIGRDGTGFNHGDNRPLGWTIMGASEVLVDVVGTYLMGIDPQATPYLQVAAERGLGTTRIEDIDVVDLTVGDRLDAASLRQL
;
A
#
# COMPACT_ATOMS: atom_id res chain seq x y z
N MET A 1 24.75 19.05 -8.80
CA MET A 1 25.28 18.19 -7.72
C MET A 1 24.33 17.01 -7.62
N GLU A 2 24.77 15.82 -8.03
CA GLU A 2 24.04 14.60 -7.72
C GLU A 2 24.02 14.45 -6.19
N ARG A 3 22.82 14.51 -5.59
CA ARG A 3 22.69 14.19 -4.17
C ARG A 3 22.94 12.69 -4.03
N SER A 4 23.83 12.29 -3.14
CA SER A 4 24.07 10.87 -2.82
C SER A 4 22.74 10.24 -2.40
N ARG A 5 22.45 9.04 -2.91
CA ARG A 5 21.31 8.24 -2.48
C ARG A 5 21.47 7.87 -1.01
N LEU A 6 20.37 7.88 -0.25
CA LEU A 6 20.35 7.36 1.10
C LEU A 6 20.12 5.85 1.04
N ARG A 7 20.92 5.09 1.79
CA ARG A 7 20.69 3.64 1.92
C ARG A 7 19.40 3.39 2.70
N LEU A 8 18.59 2.43 2.22
CA LEU A 8 17.36 2.04 2.88
C LEU A 8 17.64 1.51 4.30
N ASP A 9 17.08 2.17 5.31
CA ASP A 9 17.02 1.71 6.68
C ASP A 9 15.62 1.11 6.93
N MET A 10 15.56 -0.11 7.46
CA MET A 10 14.31 -0.87 7.63
C MET A 10 13.40 -0.29 8.72
N GLU A 11 13.94 0.54 9.62
CA GLU A 11 13.22 1.15 10.74
C GLU A 11 12.74 2.58 10.44
N CYS A 12 13.23 3.17 9.34
CA CYS A 12 12.87 4.53 8.95
C CYS A 12 11.68 4.56 7.99
N VAL A 13 10.93 5.67 8.06
CA VAL A 13 9.97 6.08 7.03
C VAL A 13 10.54 7.27 6.28
N TYR A 14 10.49 7.23 4.98
CA TYR A 14 11.01 8.25 4.09
C TYR A 14 9.87 9.04 3.48
N LEU A 15 9.94 10.35 3.52
CA LEU A 15 8.99 11.28 2.93
C LEU A 15 9.64 12.01 1.75
N TYR A 16 9.01 12.03 0.59
CA TYR A 16 9.38 12.91 -0.52
C TYR A 16 8.20 13.80 -0.87
N ARG A 17 8.44 15.09 -1.07
CA ARG A 17 7.40 16.11 -1.26
C ARG A 17 7.58 16.89 -2.54
N THR A 18 6.45 17.36 -3.07
CA THR A 18 6.39 18.25 -4.22
C THR A 18 5.14 19.12 -4.12
N ASP A 19 5.19 20.29 -4.73
CA ASP A 19 4.00 21.10 -4.91
C ASP A 19 3.05 20.44 -5.91
N VAL A 20 1.78 20.45 -5.59
CA VAL A 20 0.70 19.97 -6.45
C VAL A 20 -0.47 20.93 -6.43
N GLU A 21 -0.90 21.35 -7.61
CA GLU A 21 -2.06 22.20 -7.79
C GLU A 21 -3.24 21.40 -8.35
N GLY A 22 -4.42 21.61 -7.77
CA GLY A 22 -5.64 20.95 -8.21
C GLY A 22 -5.76 19.49 -7.77
N THR A 23 -6.80 18.82 -8.26
CA THR A 23 -7.24 17.50 -7.83
C THR A 23 -7.00 16.41 -8.90
N THR A 24 -6.30 16.76 -9.98
CA THR A 24 -5.84 15.86 -11.04
C THR A 24 -4.46 16.27 -11.51
N ALA A 25 -3.70 15.33 -12.05
CA ALA A 25 -2.39 15.61 -12.66
C ALA A 25 -2.19 14.71 -13.89
N PRO A 26 -1.41 15.15 -14.90
CA PRO A 26 -1.14 14.33 -16.07
C PRO A 26 -0.27 13.11 -15.72
N PHE A 27 -0.34 12.08 -16.56
CA PHE A 27 0.44 10.84 -16.41
C PHE A 27 1.93 11.07 -16.14
N GLU A 28 2.55 11.96 -16.91
CA GLU A 28 3.99 12.23 -16.80
C GLU A 28 4.35 12.87 -15.45
N ARG A 29 3.46 13.65 -14.85
CA ARG A 29 3.68 14.24 -13.51
C ARG A 29 3.76 13.15 -12.43
N TYR A 30 2.90 12.14 -12.49
CA TYR A 30 3.00 10.98 -11.59
C TYR A 30 4.28 10.18 -11.83
N ARG A 31 4.65 9.99 -13.11
CA ARG A 31 5.84 9.25 -13.50
C ARG A 31 7.12 9.90 -12.99
N GLU A 32 7.27 11.21 -13.22
CA GLU A 32 8.41 11.99 -12.71
C GLU A 32 8.47 11.96 -11.20
N PHE A 33 7.34 12.21 -10.52
CA PHE A 33 7.27 12.26 -9.07
C PHE A 33 7.70 10.95 -8.43
N ALA A 34 7.18 9.82 -8.89
CA ALA A 34 7.52 8.51 -8.37
C ALA A 34 8.98 8.14 -8.64
N ARG A 35 9.48 8.44 -9.85
CA ARG A 35 10.86 8.21 -10.24
C ARG A 35 11.84 9.00 -9.37
N GLU A 36 11.62 10.31 -9.24
CA GLU A 36 12.45 11.18 -8.43
C GLU A 36 12.48 10.76 -6.96
N ALA A 37 11.33 10.40 -6.40
CA ALA A 37 11.24 9.95 -5.02
C ALA A 37 12.07 8.68 -4.78
N LEU A 38 11.87 7.64 -5.61
CA LEU A 38 12.56 6.36 -5.42
C LEU A 38 14.06 6.45 -5.72
N GLN A 39 14.48 7.34 -6.62
CA GLN A 39 15.91 7.60 -6.89
C GLN A 39 16.68 8.19 -5.70
N ARG A 40 15.99 8.75 -4.69
CA ARG A 40 16.63 9.25 -3.46
C ARG A 40 17.09 8.13 -2.53
N LEU A 41 16.54 6.92 -2.70
CA LEU A 41 16.91 5.75 -1.92
C LEU A 41 17.78 4.80 -2.74
N GLU A 42 18.79 4.23 -2.10
CA GLU A 42 19.54 3.08 -2.60
C GLU A 42 18.86 1.81 -2.09
N LEU A 43 18.24 1.06 -3.01
CA LEU A 43 17.52 -0.16 -2.68
C LEU A 43 18.46 -1.38 -2.72
N PRO A 44 18.27 -2.35 -1.81
CA PRO A 44 18.97 -3.62 -1.85
C PRO A 44 18.32 -4.54 -2.90
N LEU A 45 18.44 -4.17 -4.18
CA LEU A 45 17.81 -4.93 -5.26
C LEU A 45 18.45 -6.32 -5.37
N PRO A 46 17.65 -7.36 -5.66
CA PRO A 46 18.17 -8.71 -5.85
C PRO A 46 18.94 -8.82 -7.16
N GLU A 47 20.07 -9.55 -7.17
CA GLU A 47 20.80 -9.85 -8.39
C GLU A 47 19.99 -10.71 -9.35
N THR A 48 19.13 -11.56 -8.83
CA THR A 48 18.26 -12.48 -9.59
C THR A 48 16.90 -12.62 -8.94
N GLY A 49 15.91 -13.08 -9.69
CA GLY A 49 14.55 -13.29 -9.20
C GLY A 49 13.66 -12.09 -9.48
N THR A 50 12.39 -12.25 -9.19
CA THR A 50 11.34 -11.29 -9.55
C THR A 50 11.23 -10.17 -8.53
N ILE A 51 11.06 -8.95 -9.01
CA ILE A 51 10.64 -7.77 -8.25
C ILE A 51 9.16 -7.55 -8.54
N LEU A 52 8.30 -7.84 -7.57
CA LEU A 52 6.86 -7.68 -7.72
C LEU A 52 6.42 -6.30 -7.28
N LEU A 53 5.89 -5.48 -8.20
CA LEU A 53 5.19 -4.25 -7.89
C LEU A 53 3.68 -4.56 -7.78
N ASN A 54 3.09 -4.29 -6.62
CA ASN A 54 1.67 -4.53 -6.37
C ASN A 54 0.92 -3.20 -6.19
N PRO A 55 0.30 -2.66 -7.27
CA PRO A 55 -0.54 -1.47 -7.17
C PRO A 55 -1.86 -1.76 -6.48
N ASN A 56 -2.57 -0.74 -6.03
CA ASN A 56 -3.95 -0.85 -5.59
C ASN A 56 -4.91 -0.73 -6.78
N ILE A 57 -5.59 -1.81 -7.17
CA ILE A 57 -6.66 -1.77 -8.18
C ILE A 57 -7.86 -2.57 -7.67
N THR A 58 -8.49 -2.08 -6.62
CA THR A 58 -9.62 -2.77 -5.96
C THR A 58 -10.82 -2.95 -6.88
N VAL A 59 -11.05 -1.99 -7.77
CA VAL A 59 -12.09 -2.03 -8.82
C VAL A 59 -11.56 -1.34 -10.07
N PRO A 60 -12.04 -1.71 -11.27
CA PRO A 60 -11.73 -0.95 -12.48
C PRO A 60 -12.25 0.48 -12.34
N ALA A 61 -11.34 1.44 -12.38
CA ALA A 61 -11.66 2.86 -12.25
C ALA A 61 -10.68 3.68 -13.09
N ALA A 62 -11.12 4.82 -13.59
CA ALA A 62 -10.24 5.73 -14.32
C ALA A 62 -9.07 6.18 -13.40
N PRO A 63 -7.85 6.37 -13.93
CA PRO A 63 -6.69 6.80 -13.14
C PRO A 63 -6.96 8.05 -12.29
N ASP A 64 -7.61 9.05 -12.86
CA ASP A 64 -7.94 10.31 -12.19
C ASP A 64 -9.01 10.19 -11.10
N SER A 65 -9.67 9.03 -10.97
CA SER A 65 -10.63 8.80 -9.89
C SER A 65 -9.98 8.73 -8.50
N ARG A 66 -8.66 8.44 -8.45
CA ARG A 66 -7.88 8.21 -7.24
C ARG A 66 -8.41 7.07 -6.36
N ILE A 67 -9.26 6.22 -6.92
CA ILE A 67 -9.71 4.95 -6.30
C ILE A 67 -8.60 3.91 -6.38
N ILE A 68 -7.75 4.03 -7.41
CA ILE A 68 -6.64 3.12 -7.72
C ILE A 68 -5.31 3.87 -7.71
N THR A 69 -4.20 3.13 -7.56
CA THR A 69 -2.85 3.67 -7.80
C THR A 69 -2.74 4.12 -9.25
N HIS A 70 -2.19 5.30 -9.47
CA HIS A 70 -2.09 5.86 -10.83
C HIS A 70 -1.06 5.08 -11.66
N PRO A 71 -1.39 4.62 -12.89
CA PRO A 71 -0.45 3.85 -13.71
C PRO A 71 0.84 4.62 -14.06
N GLY A 72 0.79 5.97 -14.12
CA GLY A 72 1.99 6.81 -14.25
C GLY A 72 2.92 6.72 -13.04
N PHE A 73 2.36 6.58 -11.83
CA PHE A 73 3.17 6.38 -10.63
C PHE A 73 3.95 5.06 -10.69
N ILE A 74 3.28 3.97 -11.10
CA ILE A 74 3.94 2.67 -11.32
C ILE A 74 5.02 2.77 -12.40
N ALA A 75 4.73 3.43 -13.54
CA ALA A 75 5.73 3.62 -14.60
C ALA A 75 6.98 4.36 -14.09
N GLY A 76 6.82 5.36 -13.23
CA GLY A 76 7.94 6.07 -12.61
C GLY A 76 8.77 5.21 -11.67
N LEU A 77 8.13 4.31 -10.89
CA LEU A 77 8.84 3.35 -10.06
C LEU A 77 9.62 2.34 -10.90
N VAL A 78 9.04 1.89 -12.03
CA VAL A 78 9.73 1.01 -13.00
C VAL A 78 10.98 1.69 -13.55
N ASP A 79 10.87 2.95 -14.01
CA ASP A 79 12.02 3.72 -14.48
C ASP A 79 13.12 3.79 -13.42
N ALA A 80 12.77 4.11 -12.17
CA ALA A 80 13.73 4.23 -11.08
C ALA A 80 14.43 2.89 -10.74
N LEU A 81 13.70 1.77 -10.81
CA LEU A 81 14.28 0.44 -10.59
C LEU A 81 15.28 0.05 -11.68
N LEU A 82 14.94 0.29 -12.95
CA LEU A 82 15.84 0.08 -14.09
C LEU A 82 17.11 0.95 -13.98
N GLU A 83 16.96 2.22 -13.60
CA GLU A 83 18.08 3.13 -13.38
C GLU A 83 18.95 2.75 -12.15
N GLN A 84 18.41 1.94 -11.23
CA GLN A 84 19.14 1.37 -10.11
C GLN A 84 19.76 -0.01 -10.43
N GLY A 85 19.59 -0.51 -11.64
CA GLY A 85 20.23 -1.72 -12.13
C GLY A 85 19.37 -2.98 -12.11
N ALA A 86 18.06 -2.87 -11.88
CA ALA A 86 17.16 -3.99 -12.11
C ALA A 86 17.06 -4.29 -13.62
N ASP A 87 16.98 -5.56 -13.96
CA ASP A 87 16.70 -5.96 -15.34
C ASP A 87 15.19 -5.90 -15.63
N GLN A 88 14.83 -5.55 -16.87
CA GLN A 88 13.44 -5.48 -17.32
C GLN A 88 12.67 -6.80 -17.03
N ASP A 89 13.30 -7.93 -17.27
CA ASP A 89 12.72 -9.27 -17.12
C ASP A 89 12.49 -9.67 -15.64
N GLN A 90 13.10 -8.95 -14.70
CA GLN A 90 12.85 -9.14 -13.27
C GLN A 90 11.55 -8.45 -12.83
N LEU A 91 11.08 -7.44 -13.57
CA LEU A 91 9.98 -6.58 -13.14
C LEU A 91 8.62 -7.20 -13.47
N LEU A 92 7.78 -7.33 -12.46
CA LEU A 92 6.44 -7.85 -12.57
C LEU A 92 5.45 -6.88 -11.91
N VAL A 93 4.46 -6.40 -12.66
CA VAL A 93 3.37 -5.60 -12.10
C VAL A 93 2.14 -6.48 -11.97
N GLY A 94 1.69 -6.72 -10.74
CA GLY A 94 0.61 -7.67 -10.49
C GLY A 94 -0.36 -7.22 -9.41
N GLU A 95 -1.64 -7.51 -9.62
CA GLU A 95 -2.72 -7.29 -8.64
C GLU A 95 -3.73 -8.43 -8.72
N GLY A 96 -4.28 -8.79 -7.59
CA GLY A 96 -5.37 -9.74 -7.54
C GLY A 96 -6.70 -9.07 -7.78
N TYR A 97 -7.37 -9.49 -8.83
CA TYR A 97 -8.67 -8.95 -9.20
C TYR A 97 -9.81 -9.79 -8.63
N GLY A 98 -10.31 -9.41 -7.46
CA GLY A 98 -11.32 -10.17 -6.70
C GLY A 98 -12.75 -10.12 -7.23
N HIS A 99 -13.07 -9.41 -8.28
CA HIS A 99 -14.45 -9.21 -8.73
C HIS A 99 -14.77 -9.76 -10.12
N LYS A 100 -16.07 -10.02 -10.31
CA LYS A 100 -16.75 -10.70 -11.40
C LYS A 100 -16.54 -10.15 -12.82
N LYS A 101 -15.74 -9.10 -13.03
CA LYS A 101 -15.50 -8.45 -14.32
C LYS A 101 -14.05 -8.61 -14.78
N ARG A 102 -13.58 -9.85 -14.86
CA ARG A 102 -12.33 -10.20 -15.52
C ARG A 102 -12.42 -9.77 -17.00
N GLY A 103 -11.33 -9.30 -17.56
CA GLY A 103 -11.21 -9.12 -19.02
C GLY A 103 -10.83 -7.72 -19.49
N HIS A 104 -11.28 -6.65 -18.83
CA HIS A 104 -10.98 -5.28 -19.29
C HIS A 104 -10.49 -4.34 -18.17
N TRP A 105 -10.22 -4.87 -17.00
CA TRP A 105 -9.87 -4.06 -15.83
C TRP A 105 -8.57 -3.27 -16.01
N ALA A 106 -7.54 -3.87 -16.61
CA ALA A 106 -6.28 -3.19 -16.92
C ALA A 106 -6.48 -2.03 -17.90
N GLN A 107 -7.33 -2.23 -18.93
CA GLN A 107 -7.65 -1.21 -19.92
C GLN A 107 -8.47 -0.08 -19.28
N LEU A 108 -9.53 -0.41 -18.53
CA LEU A 108 -10.40 0.57 -17.87
C LEU A 108 -9.65 1.41 -16.82
N SER A 109 -8.64 0.82 -16.19
CA SER A 109 -7.80 1.47 -15.20
C SER A 109 -6.57 2.19 -15.81
N GLY A 110 -6.46 2.25 -17.14
CA GLY A 110 -5.35 2.90 -17.85
C GLY A 110 -4.01 2.14 -17.79
N TYR A 111 -3.98 0.97 -17.16
CA TYR A 111 -2.75 0.21 -16.97
C TYR A 111 -2.21 -0.38 -18.27
N THR A 112 -3.05 -0.84 -19.18
CA THR A 112 -2.61 -1.34 -20.51
C THR A 112 -1.78 -0.30 -21.25
N GLN A 113 -2.23 0.96 -21.26
CA GLN A 113 -1.50 2.05 -21.92
C GLN A 113 -0.32 2.53 -21.09
N GLY A 114 -0.51 2.64 -19.76
CA GLY A 114 0.52 3.16 -18.85
C GLY A 114 1.74 2.25 -18.79
N LEU A 115 1.56 0.96 -18.57
CA LEU A 115 2.65 -0.02 -18.51
C LEU A 115 3.25 -0.32 -19.88
N GLY A 116 2.46 -0.25 -20.96
CA GLY A 116 2.99 -0.37 -22.32
C GLY A 116 4.06 0.67 -22.65
N ARG A 117 4.07 1.83 -22.00
CA ARG A 117 5.11 2.87 -22.16
C ARG A 117 6.46 2.47 -21.56
N VAL A 118 6.46 1.51 -20.62
CA VAL A 118 7.66 0.97 -19.97
C VAL A 118 7.88 -0.51 -20.29
N GLY A 119 7.19 -1.03 -21.33
CA GLY A 119 7.38 -2.38 -21.82
C GLY A 119 6.87 -3.50 -20.92
N LEU A 120 5.91 -3.21 -20.03
CA LEU A 120 5.33 -4.15 -19.09
C LEU A 120 3.81 -4.31 -19.30
N GLU A 121 3.26 -5.36 -18.72
CA GLU A 121 1.82 -5.64 -18.67
C GLU A 121 1.39 -5.85 -17.23
N LEU A 122 0.11 -5.59 -16.94
CA LEU A 122 -0.49 -5.90 -15.65
C LEU A 122 -0.95 -7.35 -15.65
N ILE A 123 -0.46 -8.14 -14.70
CA ILE A 123 -0.86 -9.53 -14.53
C ILE A 123 -1.95 -9.68 -13.46
N ASP A 124 -2.83 -10.67 -13.67
CA ASP A 124 -3.82 -11.09 -12.68
C ASP A 124 -3.20 -12.16 -11.76
N LEU A 125 -2.92 -11.78 -10.52
CA LEU A 125 -2.32 -12.66 -9.52
C LEU A 125 -3.22 -13.85 -9.16
N ASP A 126 -4.53 -13.78 -9.38
CA ASP A 126 -5.44 -14.90 -9.13
C ASP A 126 -5.23 -16.09 -10.09
N LEU A 127 -4.55 -15.88 -11.21
CA LEU A 127 -4.33 -16.94 -12.21
C LEU A 127 -3.09 -17.79 -11.97
N ALA A 128 -2.22 -17.39 -11.07
CA ALA A 128 -0.92 -18.04 -10.85
C ALA A 128 -0.92 -19.20 -9.86
N GLY A 129 -2.09 -19.49 -9.28
CA GLY A 129 -2.19 -20.42 -8.16
C GLY A 129 -1.74 -19.81 -6.84
N GLY A 130 -1.98 -20.51 -5.75
CA GLY A 130 -1.76 -20.02 -4.39
C GLY A 130 -0.80 -20.88 -3.58
N VAL A 131 -0.23 -20.24 -2.56
CA VAL A 131 0.57 -20.87 -1.51
C VAL A 131 -0.03 -20.51 -0.16
N GLU A 132 -0.31 -21.51 0.66
CA GLU A 132 -0.81 -21.31 2.02
C GLU A 132 0.33 -20.87 2.95
N VAL A 133 0.09 -19.78 3.66
CA VAL A 133 1.03 -19.21 4.65
C VAL A 133 0.37 -19.25 6.01
N ALA A 134 0.96 -19.98 6.96
CA ALA A 134 0.48 -20.06 8.33
C ALA A 134 0.68 -18.72 9.05
N ILE A 135 -0.22 -18.43 10.00
CA ILE A 135 -0.21 -17.19 10.79
C ILE A 135 -0.03 -17.53 12.27
N PRO A 136 1.20 -17.50 12.79
CA PRO A 136 1.42 -17.69 14.22
C PRO A 136 0.64 -16.65 15.04
N GLY A 137 -0.23 -17.11 15.94
CA GLY A 137 -1.09 -16.23 16.73
C GLY A 137 -2.18 -15.51 15.91
N GLY A 138 -2.57 -16.07 14.77
CA GLY A 138 -3.69 -15.54 13.98
C GLY A 138 -4.99 -15.51 14.79
N VAL A 139 -5.67 -14.36 14.76
CA VAL A 139 -6.90 -14.12 15.54
C VAL A 139 -8.14 -14.52 14.75
N VAL A 140 -8.18 -14.19 13.46
CA VAL A 140 -9.29 -14.51 12.56
C VAL A 140 -8.90 -15.61 11.60
N PHE A 141 -7.67 -15.55 11.06
CA PHE A 141 -7.17 -16.52 10.11
C PHE A 141 -6.02 -17.33 10.70
N PRO A 142 -6.09 -18.67 10.73
CA PRO A 142 -4.94 -19.50 11.06
C PRO A 142 -3.91 -19.55 9.93
N GLN A 143 -4.35 -19.30 8.70
CA GLN A 143 -3.54 -19.24 7.48
C GLN A 143 -4.23 -18.41 6.40
N LEU A 144 -3.46 -17.88 5.46
CA LEU A 144 -3.94 -17.19 4.27
C LEU A 144 -3.28 -17.77 3.02
N THR A 145 -4.03 -17.77 1.92
CA THR A 145 -3.52 -18.23 0.62
C THR A 145 -3.06 -17.01 -0.21
N PHE A 146 -1.76 -16.85 -0.34
CA PHE A 146 -1.16 -15.81 -1.18
C PHE A 146 -1.00 -16.29 -2.62
N ALA A 147 -1.06 -15.37 -3.57
CA ALA A 147 -0.64 -15.65 -4.93
C ALA A 147 0.82 -16.11 -4.97
N ARG A 148 1.14 -17.11 -5.79
CA ARG A 148 2.47 -17.69 -5.89
C ARG A 148 3.55 -16.65 -6.15
N GLN A 149 3.30 -15.68 -7.04
CA GLN A 149 4.26 -14.62 -7.33
C GLN A 149 4.59 -13.76 -6.11
N ALA A 150 3.64 -13.57 -5.20
CA ALA A 150 3.86 -12.79 -3.98
C ALA A 150 4.65 -13.56 -2.92
N THR A 151 4.71 -14.91 -3.00
CA THR A 151 5.49 -15.75 -2.09
C THR A 151 6.86 -16.15 -2.65
N GLU A 152 7.07 -16.01 -3.96
CA GLU A 152 8.30 -16.43 -4.65
C GLU A 152 9.11 -15.25 -5.21
N CYS A 153 8.62 -14.00 -5.09
CA CYS A 153 9.39 -12.83 -5.50
C CYS A 153 10.62 -12.64 -4.58
N ALA A 154 11.70 -12.11 -5.16
CA ALA A 154 12.91 -11.78 -4.43
C ALA A 154 12.85 -10.41 -3.75
N PHE A 155 11.98 -9.52 -4.23
CA PHE A 155 11.69 -8.21 -3.64
C PHE A 155 10.22 -7.84 -3.89
N TYR A 156 9.55 -7.27 -2.89
CA TYR A 156 8.15 -6.87 -2.96
C TYR A 156 8.00 -5.36 -2.81
N LEU A 157 7.50 -4.69 -3.85
CA LEU A 157 7.04 -3.30 -3.79
C LEU A 157 5.53 -3.24 -3.62
N ASN A 158 5.09 -2.81 -2.46
CA ASN A 158 3.69 -2.55 -2.15
C ASN A 158 3.37 -1.10 -2.50
N VAL A 159 2.48 -0.87 -3.49
CA VAL A 159 2.23 0.49 -4.03
C VAL A 159 0.76 0.91 -3.85
N PRO A 160 0.34 1.23 -2.61
CA PRO A 160 -1.00 1.73 -2.34
C PRO A 160 -1.21 3.15 -2.85
N VAL A 161 -2.48 3.55 -2.98
CA VAL A 161 -2.89 4.95 -3.13
C VAL A 161 -3.37 5.51 -1.80
N ALA A 162 -3.02 6.76 -1.49
CA ALA A 162 -3.49 7.44 -0.28
C ALA A 162 -4.99 7.73 -0.37
N LYS A 163 -5.80 7.07 0.46
CA LYS A 163 -7.26 7.29 0.51
C LYS A 163 -7.86 6.93 1.86
N CYS A 164 -9.04 7.50 2.15
CA CYS A 164 -9.84 7.12 3.30
C CYS A 164 -10.55 5.77 3.07
N HIS A 165 -11.12 5.23 4.13
CA HIS A 165 -11.88 3.98 4.12
C HIS A 165 -12.92 3.96 5.25
N ASN A 166 -14.10 3.43 4.95
CA ASN A 166 -15.23 3.42 5.89
C ASN A 166 -15.02 2.52 7.14
N LEU A 167 -14.22 1.44 7.04
CA LEU A 167 -13.98 0.52 8.17
C LEU A 167 -12.65 0.77 8.89
N SER A 168 -11.69 1.42 8.24
CA SER A 168 -10.34 1.59 8.80
C SER A 168 -9.87 3.04 8.87
N LEU A 169 -10.73 4.01 8.58
CA LEU A 169 -10.45 5.44 8.43
C LEU A 169 -9.51 5.73 7.26
N THR A 170 -8.36 5.05 7.19
CA THR A 170 -7.40 5.13 6.10
C THR A 170 -7.18 3.77 5.45
N THR A 171 -6.70 3.77 4.22
CA THR A 171 -6.24 2.57 3.52
C THR A 171 -4.95 2.89 2.81
N LEU A 172 -3.88 2.25 3.25
CA LEU A 172 -2.51 2.47 2.79
C LEU A 172 -1.82 1.11 2.57
N ALA A 173 -0.59 0.95 3.09
CA ALA A 173 0.25 -0.21 2.82
C ALA A 173 -0.32 -1.51 3.40
N MET A 174 -0.69 -1.53 4.69
CA MET A 174 -1.25 -2.74 5.30
C MET A 174 -2.44 -3.27 4.51
N LYS A 175 -3.38 -2.40 4.13
CA LYS A 175 -4.57 -2.86 3.40
C LYS A 175 -4.24 -3.28 1.95
N ASN A 176 -3.29 -2.64 1.30
CA ASN A 176 -2.96 -2.92 -0.10
C ASN A 176 -2.42 -4.34 -0.32
N THR A 177 -1.61 -4.86 0.58
CA THR A 177 -1.10 -6.24 0.53
C THR A 177 -2.22 -7.29 0.39
N GLN A 178 -3.46 -6.93 0.73
CA GLN A 178 -4.65 -7.74 0.49
C GLN A 178 -4.80 -8.14 -1.00
N GLY A 179 -4.30 -7.35 -1.94
CA GLY A 179 -4.30 -7.63 -3.37
C GLY A 179 -3.48 -8.88 -3.74
N THR A 180 -2.54 -9.28 -2.90
CA THR A 180 -1.71 -10.49 -3.09
C THR A 180 -2.34 -11.78 -2.54
N ILE A 181 -3.49 -11.69 -1.87
CA ILE A 181 -4.21 -12.84 -1.30
C ILE A 181 -5.25 -13.31 -2.29
N LEU A 182 -5.39 -14.62 -2.45
CA LEU A 182 -6.38 -15.18 -3.38
C LEU A 182 -7.81 -15.03 -2.85
N SER A 183 -8.75 -14.88 -3.77
CA SER A 183 -10.18 -14.91 -3.46
C SER A 183 -10.60 -16.32 -2.97
N PRO A 184 -11.52 -16.46 -1.99
CA PRO A 184 -12.34 -15.39 -1.40
C PRO A 184 -11.68 -14.66 -0.21
N GLN A 185 -10.61 -15.14 0.38
CA GLN A 185 -9.98 -14.57 1.59
C GLN A 185 -9.57 -13.08 1.45
N ARG A 186 -9.30 -12.63 0.22
CA ARG A 186 -9.02 -11.24 -0.10
C ARG A 186 -10.12 -10.28 0.36
N HIS A 187 -11.38 -10.69 0.39
CA HIS A 187 -12.51 -9.81 0.70
C HIS A 187 -12.69 -9.59 2.20
N MET A 188 -11.65 -9.10 2.86
CA MET A 188 -11.60 -8.94 4.32
C MET A 188 -12.64 -7.97 4.88
N CYS A 189 -13.20 -7.08 4.06
CA CYS A 189 -14.32 -6.21 4.44
C CYS A 189 -15.67 -6.96 4.51
N ALA A 190 -15.75 -8.19 4.03
CA ALA A 190 -16.93 -9.03 4.09
C ALA A 190 -16.79 -10.07 5.22
N GLN A 191 -17.90 -10.72 5.57
CA GLN A 191 -17.89 -11.87 6.46
C GLN A 191 -17.02 -12.99 5.86
N GLN A 192 -16.11 -13.54 6.65
CA GLN A 192 -15.16 -14.58 6.24
C GLN A 192 -15.32 -15.89 7.05
N THR A 193 -15.91 -15.82 8.24
CA THR A 193 -16.16 -16.95 9.13
C THR A 193 -17.62 -16.97 9.55
N GLU A 194 -18.16 -18.15 9.91
CA GLU A 194 -19.58 -18.29 10.27
C GLU A 194 -19.95 -17.56 11.57
N ASP A 195 -18.98 -17.36 12.46
CA ASP A 195 -19.13 -16.65 13.73
C ASP A 195 -18.99 -15.13 13.58
N GLU A 196 -18.65 -14.64 12.40
CA GLU A 196 -18.49 -13.21 12.14
C GLU A 196 -19.85 -12.58 11.75
N PRO A 197 -20.31 -11.53 12.44
CA PRO A 197 -21.54 -10.86 12.08
C PRO A 197 -21.43 -10.16 10.72
N PHE A 198 -22.53 -10.09 10.01
CA PHE A 198 -22.64 -9.23 8.83
C PHE A 198 -22.55 -7.76 9.25
N ALA A 199 -21.99 -6.90 8.39
CA ALA A 199 -21.78 -5.49 8.68
C ALA A 199 -23.07 -4.72 9.05
N ASP A 200 -24.20 -5.10 8.46
CA ASP A 200 -25.52 -4.54 8.71
C ASP A 200 -26.19 -5.08 9.97
N GLN A 201 -25.67 -6.16 10.55
CA GLN A 201 -26.18 -6.82 11.76
C GLN A 201 -25.25 -6.60 12.97
N ALA A 202 -24.10 -5.97 12.77
CA ALA A 202 -23.11 -5.75 13.80
C ALA A 202 -23.49 -4.58 14.73
N HIS A 203 -24.44 -4.83 15.64
CA HIS A 203 -24.87 -3.84 16.61
C HIS A 203 -24.05 -3.84 17.90
N ASP A 204 -23.23 -4.88 18.10
CA ASP A 204 -22.40 -4.99 19.29
C ASP A 204 -21.19 -4.04 19.16
N ILE A 205 -21.08 -3.14 20.11
CA ILE A 205 -19.97 -2.18 20.20
C ILE A 205 -18.90 -2.75 21.12
N THR A 206 -17.68 -2.82 20.63
CA THR A 206 -16.51 -3.32 21.35
C THR A 206 -15.96 -2.29 22.34
N GLU A 207 -15.00 -2.67 23.16
CA GLU A 207 -14.33 -1.75 24.09
C GLU A 207 -13.62 -0.58 23.38
N ARG A 208 -13.28 -0.73 22.09
CA ARG A 208 -12.73 0.33 21.24
C ARG A 208 -13.78 1.34 20.77
N GLY A 209 -15.06 1.11 21.03
CA GLY A 209 -16.15 1.96 20.56
C GLY A 209 -16.49 1.79 19.07
N ILE A 210 -16.05 0.69 18.46
CA ILE A 210 -16.36 0.30 17.07
C ILE A 210 -17.20 -0.98 17.06
N SER A 211 -17.84 -1.29 15.95
CA SER A 211 -18.61 -2.52 15.82
C SER A 211 -17.69 -3.77 15.84
N LEU A 212 -18.26 -4.89 16.26
CA LEU A 212 -17.52 -6.17 16.22
C LEU A 212 -17.02 -6.50 14.82
N HIS A 213 -17.78 -6.17 13.77
CA HIS A 213 -17.35 -6.36 12.38
C HIS A 213 -16.10 -5.54 12.05
N GLU A 214 -16.06 -4.26 12.46
CA GLU A 214 -14.88 -3.40 12.27
C GLU A 214 -13.66 -3.90 13.06
N GLU A 215 -13.86 -4.36 14.31
CA GLU A 215 -12.77 -4.92 15.09
C GLU A 215 -12.20 -6.20 14.45
N ARG A 216 -13.05 -7.11 13.99
CA ARG A 216 -12.59 -8.29 13.27
C ARG A 216 -11.87 -7.93 11.97
N PHE A 217 -12.34 -6.91 11.26
CA PHE A 217 -11.61 -6.39 10.10
C PHE A 217 -10.20 -5.91 10.49
N CYS A 218 -10.03 -5.20 11.60
CA CYS A 218 -8.72 -4.76 12.10
C CYS A 218 -7.80 -5.95 12.41
N HIS A 219 -8.31 -7.00 13.04
CA HIS A 219 -7.56 -8.24 13.28
C HIS A 219 -7.17 -8.96 11.97
N LYS A 220 -8.05 -9.01 10.96
CA LYS A 220 -7.73 -9.57 9.64
C LYS A 220 -6.55 -8.83 8.97
N GLN A 221 -6.50 -7.50 9.11
CA GLN A 221 -5.38 -6.72 8.59
C GLN A 221 -4.06 -7.08 9.29
N SER A 222 -4.08 -7.22 10.60
CA SER A 222 -2.91 -7.64 11.37
C SER A 222 -2.50 -9.09 11.09
N ASP A 223 -3.45 -10.03 10.97
CA ASP A 223 -3.18 -11.42 10.58
C ASP A 223 -2.44 -11.48 9.23
N LYS A 224 -2.91 -10.74 8.24
CA LYS A 224 -2.29 -10.65 6.93
C LYS A 224 -0.86 -10.09 7.02
N THR A 225 -0.64 -9.02 7.80
CA THR A 225 0.70 -8.45 7.99
C THR A 225 1.64 -9.47 8.65
N VAL A 226 1.18 -10.22 9.65
CA VAL A 226 1.95 -11.33 10.23
C VAL A 226 2.30 -12.38 9.17
N ALA A 227 1.31 -12.81 8.37
CA ALA A 227 1.53 -13.77 7.29
C ALA A 227 2.59 -13.27 6.28
N ARG A 228 2.51 -11.99 5.90
CA ARG A 228 3.48 -11.38 4.97
C ARG A 228 4.89 -11.40 5.56
N LEU A 229 5.04 -11.06 6.83
CA LEU A 229 6.34 -11.07 7.51
C LEU A 229 6.94 -12.48 7.63
N GLN A 230 6.11 -13.53 7.73
CA GLN A 230 6.57 -14.93 7.75
C GLN A 230 7.27 -15.35 6.45
N LEU A 231 6.99 -14.69 5.33
CA LEU A 231 7.66 -14.99 4.07
C LEU A 231 9.13 -14.58 4.05
N GLY A 232 9.55 -13.65 4.92
CA GLY A 232 10.94 -13.19 4.99
C GLY A 232 11.44 -12.49 3.73
N ILE A 233 10.54 -12.09 2.84
CA ILE A 233 10.88 -11.43 1.57
C ILE A 233 11.14 -9.94 1.85
N PRO A 234 12.28 -9.38 1.43
CA PRO A 234 12.54 -7.96 1.49
C PRO A 234 11.41 -7.16 0.81
N GLN A 235 10.96 -6.09 1.45
CA GLN A 235 9.83 -5.29 0.95
C GLN A 235 10.03 -3.80 1.15
N LEU A 236 9.36 -3.03 0.31
CA LEU A 236 9.20 -1.59 0.44
C LEU A 236 7.76 -1.20 0.10
N SER A 237 7.10 -0.49 0.98
CA SER A 237 5.84 0.19 0.66
C SER A 237 6.15 1.58 0.11
N VAL A 238 5.47 1.97 -0.99
CA VAL A 238 5.62 3.27 -1.65
C VAL A 238 4.23 3.83 -1.93
N VAL A 239 3.78 4.79 -1.15
CA VAL A 239 2.41 5.30 -1.22
C VAL A 239 2.27 6.35 -2.33
N ASP A 240 1.38 6.12 -3.29
CA ASP A 240 0.95 7.15 -4.25
C ASP A 240 0.06 8.19 -3.54
N GLY A 241 0.68 9.23 -3.05
CA GLY A 241 0.08 10.36 -2.34
C GLY A 241 0.27 11.70 -3.06
N LEU A 242 0.51 11.71 -4.37
CA LEU A 242 0.51 12.98 -5.12
C LEU A 242 -0.87 13.64 -5.02
N ILE A 243 -1.92 12.87 -5.27
CA ILE A 243 -3.31 13.23 -5.04
C ILE A 243 -3.97 12.06 -4.34
N GLY A 244 -4.59 12.30 -3.20
CA GLY A 244 -5.33 11.31 -2.44
C GLY A 244 -6.84 11.39 -2.68
N ARG A 245 -7.61 10.54 -1.95
CA ARG A 245 -9.07 10.54 -2.00
C ARG A 245 -9.66 10.44 -0.60
N ASP A 246 -10.56 11.35 -0.27
CA ASP A 246 -11.28 11.35 1.01
C ASP A 246 -12.58 10.51 0.99
N GLY A 247 -13.46 10.74 1.96
CA GLY A 247 -14.76 10.09 2.09
C GLY A 247 -14.64 8.59 2.35
N THR A 248 -15.29 7.78 1.53
CA THR A 248 -15.21 6.31 1.62
C THR A 248 -14.00 5.73 0.88
N GLY A 249 -13.22 6.57 0.18
CA GLY A 249 -12.14 6.15 -0.71
C GLY A 249 -12.62 5.46 -2.00
N PHE A 250 -13.93 5.38 -2.21
CA PHE A 250 -14.58 4.72 -3.35
C PHE A 250 -15.59 5.66 -4.03
N ASN A 251 -16.89 5.28 -3.99
CA ASN A 251 -17.95 5.97 -4.72
C ASN A 251 -18.24 7.37 -4.16
N HIS A 252 -18.01 7.56 -2.87
CA HIS A 252 -18.26 8.82 -2.18
C HIS A 252 -16.94 9.38 -1.67
N GLY A 253 -16.59 10.57 -2.10
CA GLY A 253 -15.38 11.28 -1.71
C GLY A 253 -14.85 12.16 -2.84
N ASP A 254 -13.99 13.08 -2.47
CA ASP A 254 -13.33 14.02 -3.35
C ASP A 254 -11.83 13.74 -3.42
N ASN A 255 -11.22 14.12 -4.54
CA ASN A 255 -9.78 14.08 -4.67
C ASN A 255 -9.16 15.26 -3.92
N ARG A 256 -8.03 15.02 -3.23
CA ARG A 256 -7.30 16.01 -2.42
C ARG A 256 -5.86 16.09 -2.89
N PRO A 257 -5.35 17.31 -3.18
CA PRO A 257 -3.93 17.49 -3.42
C PRO A 257 -3.16 17.24 -2.12
N LEU A 258 -2.27 16.25 -2.13
CA LEU A 258 -1.46 15.90 -0.97
C LEU A 258 0.02 16.23 -1.19
N GLY A 259 0.54 15.99 -2.40
CA GLY A 259 1.89 16.38 -2.80
C GLY A 259 3.01 15.60 -2.12
N TRP A 260 2.75 14.40 -1.60
CA TRP A 260 3.75 13.58 -0.95
C TRP A 260 3.73 12.11 -1.40
N THR A 261 4.84 11.44 -1.22
CA THR A 261 4.94 9.99 -1.15
C THR A 261 5.71 9.61 0.09
N ILE A 262 5.30 8.55 0.75
CA ILE A 262 6.00 7.96 1.87
C ILE A 262 6.43 6.54 1.52
N MET A 263 7.63 6.19 1.98
CA MET A 263 8.27 4.92 1.68
C MET A 263 8.81 4.30 2.95
N GLY A 264 8.71 2.99 3.11
CA GLY A 264 9.27 2.30 4.26
C GLY A 264 9.09 0.79 4.15
N ALA A 265 9.94 0.04 4.82
CA ALA A 265 9.88 -1.41 4.83
C ALA A 265 8.76 -1.95 5.73
N SER A 266 8.42 -1.23 6.80
CA SER A 266 7.30 -1.56 7.69
C SER A 266 6.00 -0.97 7.17
N GLU A 267 5.05 -1.83 6.77
CA GLU A 267 3.71 -1.41 6.38
C GLU A 267 3.00 -0.61 7.48
N VAL A 268 3.20 -1.01 8.75
CA VAL A 268 2.57 -0.35 9.90
C VAL A 268 3.10 1.07 10.09
N LEU A 269 4.43 1.26 10.06
CA LEU A 269 5.03 2.58 10.24
C LEU A 269 4.67 3.52 9.07
N VAL A 270 4.64 3.00 7.85
CA VAL A 270 4.16 3.75 6.67
C VAL A 270 2.71 4.17 6.83
N ASP A 271 1.84 3.28 7.34
CA ASP A 271 0.44 3.60 7.56
C ASP A 271 0.24 4.61 8.68
N VAL A 272 1.04 4.57 9.75
CA VAL A 272 1.01 5.56 10.84
C VAL A 272 1.38 6.94 10.33
N VAL A 273 2.51 7.06 9.62
CA VAL A 273 2.94 8.35 9.06
C VAL A 273 1.95 8.87 8.02
N GLY A 274 1.46 8.00 7.13
CA GLY A 274 0.48 8.37 6.12
C GLY A 274 -0.86 8.82 6.70
N THR A 275 -1.35 8.11 7.72
CA THR A 275 -2.57 8.47 8.45
C THR A 275 -2.43 9.84 9.11
N TYR A 276 -1.27 10.10 9.72
CA TYR A 276 -0.96 11.40 10.34
C TYR A 276 -0.91 12.54 9.31
N LEU A 277 -0.24 12.34 8.17
CA LEU A 277 -0.19 13.33 7.07
C LEU A 277 -1.55 13.56 6.41
N MET A 278 -2.47 12.60 6.50
CA MET A 278 -3.87 12.80 6.08
C MET A 278 -4.73 13.54 7.13
N GLY A 279 -4.15 14.01 8.23
CA GLY A 279 -4.83 14.76 9.28
C GLY A 279 -5.65 13.89 10.25
N ILE A 280 -5.41 12.57 10.27
CA ILE A 280 -6.10 11.61 11.13
C ILE A 280 -5.14 11.16 12.24
N ASP A 281 -5.62 11.07 13.48
CA ASP A 281 -4.82 10.60 14.61
C ASP A 281 -4.55 9.08 14.50
N PRO A 282 -3.29 8.64 14.31
CA PRO A 282 -2.98 7.22 14.27
C PRO A 282 -3.31 6.48 15.58
N GLN A 283 -3.24 7.16 16.72
CA GLN A 283 -3.58 6.58 18.01
C GLN A 283 -5.09 6.35 18.17
N ALA A 284 -5.93 7.06 17.41
CA ALA A 284 -7.37 6.88 17.35
C ALA A 284 -7.81 5.98 16.18
N THR A 285 -6.87 5.42 15.43
CA THR A 285 -7.15 4.60 14.24
C THR A 285 -7.15 3.11 14.60
N PRO A 286 -8.31 2.41 14.58
CA PRO A 286 -8.47 1.10 15.21
C PRO A 286 -7.53 0.01 14.65
N TYR A 287 -7.33 -0.07 13.32
CA TYR A 287 -6.48 -1.12 12.76
C TYR A 287 -4.99 -0.92 13.10
N LEU A 288 -4.56 0.34 13.31
CA LEU A 288 -3.20 0.65 13.78
C LEU A 288 -3.03 0.32 15.26
N GLN A 289 -4.06 0.57 16.09
CA GLN A 289 -4.06 0.16 17.50
C GLN A 289 -3.89 -1.36 17.61
N VAL A 290 -4.69 -2.14 16.87
CA VAL A 290 -4.61 -3.61 16.85
C VAL A 290 -3.23 -4.08 16.36
N ALA A 291 -2.65 -3.44 15.34
CA ALA A 291 -1.31 -3.76 14.87
C ALA A 291 -0.24 -3.50 15.96
N ALA A 292 -0.32 -2.38 16.65
CA ALA A 292 0.62 -2.02 17.73
C ALA A 292 0.49 -2.98 18.93
N GLU A 293 -0.72 -3.34 19.36
CA GLU A 293 -0.97 -4.31 20.42
C GLU A 293 -0.40 -5.70 20.11
N ARG A 294 -0.32 -6.05 18.82
CA ARG A 294 0.30 -7.29 18.35
C ARG A 294 1.81 -7.18 18.14
N GLY A 295 2.42 -6.05 18.50
CA GLY A 295 3.87 -5.84 18.37
C GLY A 295 4.37 -5.66 16.94
N LEU A 296 3.48 -5.26 16.01
CA LEU A 296 3.83 -5.06 14.59
C LEU A 296 4.39 -3.66 14.30
N GLY A 297 4.35 -2.76 15.28
CA GLY A 297 4.83 -1.39 15.17
C GLY A 297 4.32 -0.52 16.32
N THR A 298 4.29 0.79 16.13
CA THR A 298 3.78 1.79 17.08
C THR A 298 2.70 2.63 16.43
N THR A 299 1.79 3.24 17.21
CA THR A 299 0.85 4.27 16.74
C THR A 299 1.34 5.68 17.06
N ARG A 300 2.45 5.81 17.79
CA ARG A 300 3.01 7.08 18.25
C ARG A 300 3.95 7.62 17.20
N ILE A 301 3.58 8.75 16.60
CA ILE A 301 4.37 9.37 15.54
C ILE A 301 5.77 9.81 16.02
N GLU A 302 5.89 10.18 17.29
CA GLU A 302 7.13 10.59 17.93
C GLU A 302 8.15 9.46 18.11
N ASP A 303 7.72 8.21 17.99
CA ASP A 303 8.58 7.03 18.10
C ASP A 303 9.08 6.55 16.70
N ILE A 304 8.75 7.28 15.63
CA ILE A 304 9.08 6.90 14.26
C ILE A 304 10.12 7.87 13.68
N ASP A 305 11.23 7.33 13.22
CA ASP A 305 12.23 8.08 12.48
C ASP A 305 11.71 8.39 11.06
N VAL A 306 11.41 9.65 10.79
CA VAL A 306 10.96 10.13 9.47
C VAL A 306 12.06 10.99 8.83
N VAL A 307 12.46 10.64 7.61
CA VAL A 307 13.47 11.36 6.84
C VAL A 307 12.83 12.04 5.64
N ASP A 308 12.92 13.36 5.56
CA ASP A 308 12.49 14.12 4.38
C ASP A 308 13.55 14.06 3.28
N LEU A 309 13.29 13.28 2.25
CA LEU A 309 14.18 13.12 1.11
C LEU A 309 14.26 14.37 0.22
N THR A 310 13.32 15.32 0.37
CA THR A 310 13.31 16.56 -0.40
C THR A 310 14.46 17.46 0.03
N VAL A 311 14.72 17.53 1.33
CA VAL A 311 15.75 18.38 1.94
C VAL A 311 16.91 17.59 2.55
N GLY A 312 16.68 16.33 2.94
CA GLY A 312 17.66 15.45 3.55
C GLY A 312 17.69 15.48 5.08
N ASP A 313 16.64 16.04 5.71
CA ASP A 313 16.56 16.25 7.15
C ASP A 313 15.66 15.17 7.81
N ARG A 314 15.91 14.88 9.08
CA ARG A 314 14.97 14.14 9.93
C ARG A 314 13.87 15.07 10.42
N LEU A 315 12.63 14.59 10.39
CA LEU A 315 11.45 15.32 10.82
C LEU A 315 10.95 14.78 12.16
N ASP A 316 10.69 15.69 13.08
CA ASP A 316 9.92 15.39 14.29
C ASP A 316 8.40 15.51 14.05
N ALA A 317 7.60 15.08 15.02
CA ALA A 317 6.15 15.12 14.92
C ALA A 317 5.59 16.55 14.75
N ALA A 318 6.27 17.57 15.28
CA ALA A 318 5.84 18.96 15.14
C ALA A 318 6.08 19.48 13.73
N SER A 319 7.20 19.12 13.12
CA SER A 319 7.54 19.44 11.73
C SER A 319 6.60 18.72 10.75
N LEU A 320 6.28 17.44 10.99
CA LEU A 320 5.32 16.69 10.18
C LEU A 320 3.91 17.30 10.20
N ARG A 321 3.50 17.91 11.34
CA ARG A 321 2.18 18.55 11.48
C ARG A 321 2.04 19.83 10.65
N GLN A 322 3.13 20.43 10.23
CA GLN A 322 3.15 21.67 9.45
C GLN A 322 3.12 21.42 7.94
N LEU A 323 3.18 20.17 7.53
CA LEU A 323 3.15 19.75 6.14
C LEU A 323 1.72 19.49 5.66
#